data_43aa613fdffa7ad131c818c2024baeac
#
_entry.id   43aa613fdffa7ad131c818c2024baeac
#
_cell.length_a   1.000
_cell.length_b   1.000
_cell.length_c   1.000
_cell.angle_alpha   90.00
_cell.angle_beta   90.00
_cell.angle_gamma   90.00
#
_symmetry.space_group_name_H-M   'P 1'
#
loop_
_entity.id
_entity.type
_entity.pdbx_description
1 polymer ?
#
loop_
_entity_poly.entity_id
_entity_poly.type
_entity_poly.pdbx_seq_one_letter_code
_entity_poly.pdbx_strand_id
1 'polypeptide(L)'
;MSTLLRRIVPVLFCCVVVIAAGCSHREQARQFPFRGTVVAIDPNAKVASIHNEDVPGWMTAMTMEYPIENAAEFQSLHPGDKIEATVNVTPDRYWLTGIHKQAK
;
A
#
# COMPACT_ATOMS: atom_id res chain seq x y z
N MET A 1 -39.06 45.26 16.33
CA MET A 1 -38.48 45.41 15.21
C MET A 1 -37.18 44.81 15.06
N SER A 2 -36.25 45.15 15.82
CA SER A 2 -34.99 44.58 15.66
C SER A 2 -35.01 43.13 15.90
N THR A 3 -36.00 42.62 16.49
CA THR A 3 -36.04 41.23 16.74
C THR A 3 -36.13 40.42 15.47
N LEU A 4 -36.55 40.99 14.43
CA LEU A 4 -36.63 40.24 13.25
C LEU A 4 -35.32 39.94 12.64
N LEU A 5 -34.40 40.79 12.80
CA LEU A 5 -33.15 40.57 12.21
C LEU A 5 -32.40 39.44 12.76
N ARG A 6 -32.56 39.17 13.97
CA ARG A 6 -31.83 38.14 14.55
C ARG A 6 -32.16 36.80 14.09
N ARG A 7 -33.30 36.63 13.55
CA ARG A 7 -33.64 35.33 13.17
C ARG A 7 -32.98 34.92 11.96
N ILE A 8 -32.45 35.77 11.22
CA ILE A 8 -31.87 35.40 9.99
C ILE A 8 -30.50 34.82 10.15
N VAL A 9 -29.86 35.20 11.16
CA VAL A 9 -28.50 34.77 11.33
C VAL A 9 -28.26 33.29 11.39
N PRO A 10 -29.03 32.54 12.05
CA PRO A 10 -28.72 31.13 12.19
C PRO A 10 -28.83 30.35 10.93
N VAL A 11 -29.42 30.86 9.99
CA VAL A 11 -29.60 30.09 8.79
C VAL A 11 -28.37 29.90 7.99
N LEU A 12 -27.50 30.85 8.04
CA LEU A 12 -26.32 30.73 7.28
C LEU A 12 -25.38 29.73 7.74
N PHE A 13 -25.54 29.29 8.92
CA PHE A 13 -24.55 28.44 9.48
C PHE A 13 -24.57 27.04 9.04
N CYS A 14 -25.56 26.61 8.45
CA CYS A 14 -25.68 25.22 8.11
C CYS A 14 -24.91 24.78 6.91
N CYS A 15 -24.45 25.66 6.13
CA CYS A 15 -23.92 25.25 4.86
C CYS A 15 -22.51 24.78 4.86
N VAL A 16 -21.84 24.98 5.95
CA VAL A 16 -20.43 24.73 5.90
C VAL A 16 -20.00 23.33 6.13
N VAL A 17 -20.83 22.58 6.71
CA VAL A 17 -20.38 21.29 7.17
C VAL A 17 -20.21 20.25 6.13
N VAL A 18 -20.79 20.40 5.02
CA VAL A 18 -20.84 19.31 4.09
C VAL A 18 -19.59 19.04 3.35
N ILE A 19 -18.70 19.97 3.31
CA ILE A 19 -17.60 19.84 2.44
C ILE A 19 -16.57 18.82 2.80
N ALA A 20 -16.46 18.53 4.03
CA ALA A 20 -15.37 17.68 4.42
C ALA A 20 -15.48 16.26 4.03
N ALA A 21 -16.62 15.81 3.72
CA ALA A 21 -16.80 14.41 3.52
C ALA A 21 -16.35 13.88 2.20
N GLY A 22 -16.16 14.67 1.26
CA GLY A 22 -15.95 14.13 -0.05
C GLY A 22 -14.54 13.95 -0.49
N CYS A 23 -13.59 14.19 0.37
CA CYS A 23 -12.27 14.21 -0.11
C CYS A 23 -11.44 13.01 0.08
N SER A 24 -11.92 12.03 0.64
CA SER A 24 -11.06 10.92 0.91
C SER A 24 -11.08 9.97 -0.21
N HIS A 25 -10.48 10.31 -1.25
CA HIS A 25 -10.35 9.42 -2.32
C HIS A 25 -9.04 8.75 -2.18
N ARG A 26 -8.99 7.65 -1.52
CA ARG A 26 -7.78 6.92 -1.43
C ARG A 26 -7.85 5.75 -2.31
N GLU A 27 -6.86 5.57 -3.13
CA GLU A 27 -6.72 4.35 -3.84
C GLU A 27 -6.49 3.27 -2.86
N GLN A 28 -7.31 2.27 -2.87
CA GLN A 28 -7.12 1.15 -1.99
C GLN A 28 -6.30 0.10 -2.68
N ALA A 29 -5.20 -0.29 -2.09
CA ALA A 29 -4.38 -1.35 -2.63
C ALA A 29 -5.07 -2.68 -2.42
N ARG A 30 -5.05 -3.52 -3.44
CA ARG A 30 -5.46 -4.91 -3.29
C ARG A 30 -4.29 -5.66 -2.72
N GLN A 31 -4.54 -6.57 -1.81
CA GLN A 31 -3.50 -7.30 -1.13
C GLN A 31 -3.60 -8.78 -1.43
N PHE A 32 -2.46 -9.40 -1.70
CA PHE A 32 -2.41 -10.83 -1.98
C PHE A 32 -1.30 -11.47 -1.17
N PRO A 33 -1.46 -12.71 -0.76
CA PRO A 33 -0.36 -13.46 -0.15
C PRO A 33 0.74 -13.68 -1.18
N PHE A 34 1.98 -13.56 -0.74
CA PHE A 34 3.12 -13.59 -1.64
C PHE A 34 4.20 -14.51 -1.08
N ARG A 35 4.79 -15.29 -1.94
CA ARG A 35 5.92 -16.13 -1.57
C ARG A 35 6.93 -16.11 -2.68
N GLY A 36 8.18 -16.18 -2.32
CA GLY A 36 9.20 -16.20 -3.35
C GLY A 36 10.58 -16.38 -2.76
N THR A 37 11.55 -16.39 -3.66
CA THR A 37 12.95 -16.51 -3.31
C THR A 37 13.67 -15.25 -3.78
N VAL A 38 14.44 -14.64 -2.89
CA VAL A 38 15.20 -13.45 -3.24
C VAL A 38 16.36 -13.85 -4.13
N VAL A 39 16.46 -13.20 -5.27
CA VAL A 39 17.51 -13.46 -6.23
C VAL A 39 18.62 -12.44 -6.15
N ALA A 40 18.27 -11.19 -5.98
CA ALA A 40 19.23 -10.10 -5.93
C ALA A 40 18.65 -8.93 -5.16
N ILE A 41 19.51 -8.04 -4.69
CA ILE A 41 19.13 -6.87 -3.92
C ILE A 41 19.77 -5.65 -4.54
N ASP A 42 18.99 -4.58 -4.71
CA ASP A 42 19.51 -3.31 -5.16
C ASP A 42 19.34 -2.28 -4.04
N PRO A 43 20.39 -2.02 -3.27
CA PRO A 43 20.26 -1.09 -2.14
C PRO A 43 20.02 0.36 -2.56
N ASN A 44 20.43 0.72 -3.74
CA ASN A 44 20.24 2.10 -4.18
C ASN A 44 18.79 2.38 -4.50
N ALA A 45 18.14 1.47 -5.16
CA ALA A 45 16.74 1.63 -5.54
C ALA A 45 15.79 1.07 -4.50
N LYS A 46 16.31 0.36 -3.50
CA LYS A 46 15.48 -0.28 -2.47
C LYS A 46 14.49 -1.27 -3.06
N VAL A 47 14.95 -2.04 -4.02
CA VAL A 47 14.15 -3.08 -4.63
C VAL A 47 14.87 -4.41 -4.49
N ALA A 48 14.10 -5.47 -4.45
CA ALA A 48 14.62 -6.82 -4.43
C ALA A 48 14.09 -7.55 -5.65
N SER A 49 14.98 -8.25 -6.35
CA SER A 49 14.56 -9.14 -7.42
C SER A 49 14.16 -10.44 -6.79
N ILE A 50 12.94 -10.85 -7.00
CA ILE A 50 12.37 -12.01 -6.35
C ILE A 50 11.70 -12.89 -7.37
N HIS A 51 12.03 -14.19 -7.32
CA HIS A 51 11.30 -15.17 -8.11
C HIS A 51 10.08 -15.58 -7.31
N ASN A 52 8.93 -15.05 -7.68
CA ASN A 52 7.70 -15.31 -6.94
C ASN A 52 7.02 -16.56 -7.44
N GLU A 53 6.33 -17.23 -6.54
CA GLU A 53 5.40 -18.29 -6.89
C GLU A 53 4.12 -17.67 -7.43
N ASP A 54 3.24 -18.51 -7.94
CA ASP A 54 1.95 -18.03 -8.42
C ASP A 54 1.25 -17.21 -7.34
N VAL A 55 0.71 -16.08 -7.74
CA VAL A 55 -0.10 -15.24 -6.86
C VAL A 55 -1.50 -15.25 -7.44
N PRO A 56 -2.38 -16.11 -6.93
CA PRO A 56 -3.71 -16.23 -7.51
C PRO A 56 -4.45 -14.90 -7.49
N GLY A 57 -5.05 -14.56 -8.60
CA GLY A 57 -5.76 -13.31 -8.74
C GLY A 57 -4.90 -12.16 -9.23
N TRP A 58 -3.59 -12.34 -9.34
CA TRP A 58 -2.71 -11.27 -9.79
C TRP A 58 -1.73 -11.72 -10.87
N MET A 59 -0.88 -12.69 -10.60
CA MET A 59 0.11 -13.08 -11.61
C MET A 59 0.64 -14.48 -11.40
N THR A 60 1.29 -15.01 -12.42
CA THR A 60 1.92 -16.32 -12.35
C THR A 60 3.33 -16.19 -11.82
N ALA A 61 3.95 -17.33 -11.58
CA ALA A 61 5.32 -17.36 -11.09
C ALA A 61 6.26 -16.72 -12.11
N MET A 62 7.12 -15.82 -11.63
CA MET A 62 8.11 -15.16 -12.47
C MET A 62 9.08 -14.39 -11.61
N THR A 63 10.14 -13.90 -12.21
CA THR A 63 11.12 -13.09 -11.49
C THR A 63 10.91 -11.64 -11.84
N MET A 64 10.71 -10.81 -10.83
CA MET A 64 10.49 -9.38 -11.01
C MET A 64 11.16 -8.61 -9.88
N GLU A 65 11.26 -7.32 -10.08
CA GLU A 65 11.75 -6.43 -9.04
C GLU A 65 10.59 -5.90 -8.22
N TYR A 66 10.75 -5.94 -6.91
CA TYR A 66 9.70 -5.52 -5.98
C TYR A 66 10.23 -4.45 -5.04
N PRO A 67 9.59 -3.28 -4.99
CA PRO A 67 9.97 -2.26 -4.03
C PRO A 67 9.66 -2.70 -2.60
N ILE A 68 10.58 -2.41 -1.70
CA ILE A 68 10.42 -2.74 -0.28
C ILE A 68 10.46 -1.42 0.48
N GLU A 69 9.33 -1.01 1.00
CA GLU A 69 9.25 0.30 1.63
C GLU A 69 9.77 0.33 3.04
N ASN A 70 9.70 -0.78 3.74
CA ASN A 70 10.16 -0.81 5.12
C ASN A 70 11.65 -1.07 5.15
N ALA A 71 12.41 -0.12 5.69
CA ALA A 71 13.86 -0.22 5.67
C ALA A 71 14.39 -1.42 6.45
N ALA A 72 13.78 -1.72 7.56
CA ALA A 72 14.24 -2.86 8.35
C ALA A 72 14.00 -4.18 7.63
N GLU A 73 12.86 -4.29 6.95
CA GLU A 73 12.59 -5.48 6.17
C GLU A 73 13.56 -5.60 5.02
N PHE A 74 13.83 -4.49 4.35
CA PHE A 74 14.76 -4.51 3.24
C PHE A 74 16.14 -4.97 3.68
N GLN A 75 16.60 -4.45 4.80
CA GLN A 75 17.94 -4.77 5.29
C GLN A 75 18.09 -6.22 5.70
N SER A 76 17.00 -6.87 6.01
CA SER A 76 17.05 -8.26 6.43
C SER A 76 17.10 -9.25 5.26
N LEU A 77 16.94 -8.77 4.05
CA LEU A 77 16.87 -9.64 2.88
C LEU A 77 18.24 -9.94 2.30
N HIS A 78 18.43 -11.17 1.91
CA HIS A 78 19.68 -11.61 1.27
C HIS A 78 19.36 -12.53 0.13
N PRO A 79 20.16 -12.53 -0.92
CA PRO A 79 19.95 -13.48 -2.02
C PRO A 79 19.90 -14.90 -1.52
N GLY A 80 18.95 -15.65 -2.00
CA GLY A 80 18.72 -17.02 -1.58
C GLY A 80 17.67 -17.19 -0.51
N ASP A 81 17.23 -16.11 0.11
CA ASP A 81 16.21 -16.20 1.16
C ASP A 81 14.87 -16.57 0.56
N LYS A 82 14.17 -17.49 1.22
CA LYS A 82 12.77 -17.77 0.88
C LYS A 82 11.90 -16.99 1.83
N ILE A 83 11.00 -16.23 1.26
CA ILE A 83 10.21 -15.29 2.05
C ILE A 83 8.73 -15.45 1.80
N GLU A 84 7.97 -15.00 2.78
CA GLU A 84 6.53 -14.78 2.66
C GLU A 84 6.25 -13.33 2.94
N ALA A 85 5.31 -12.77 2.25
CA ALA A 85 5.01 -11.36 2.39
C ALA A 85 3.59 -11.10 1.90
N THR A 86 3.21 -9.85 1.92
CA THR A 86 1.98 -9.39 1.29
C THR A 86 2.38 -8.47 0.15
N VAL A 87 1.85 -8.74 -1.03
CA VAL A 87 2.02 -7.80 -2.13
C VAL A 87 0.81 -6.90 -2.19
N ASN A 88 1.08 -5.61 -2.27
CA ASN A 88 0.05 -4.58 -2.35
C ASN A 88 0.05 -4.04 -3.76
N VAL A 89 -1.11 -4.01 -4.39
CA VAL A 89 -1.22 -3.67 -5.81
C VAL A 89 -2.23 -2.57 -6.00
N THR A 90 -1.82 -1.50 -6.66
CA THR A 90 -2.75 -0.47 -7.12
C THR A 90 -2.68 -0.44 -8.65
N PRO A 91 -3.52 0.34 -9.32
CA PRO A 91 -3.46 0.37 -10.77
C PRO A 91 -2.13 0.80 -11.36
N ASP A 92 -1.34 1.56 -10.61
CA ASP A 92 -0.09 2.07 -11.16
C ASP A 92 1.17 1.61 -10.42
N ARG A 93 1.06 0.82 -9.38
CA ARG A 93 2.28 0.38 -8.68
C ARG A 93 2.00 -0.85 -7.83
N TYR A 94 3.07 -1.47 -7.36
CA TYR A 94 2.99 -2.58 -6.42
C TYR A 94 4.21 -2.54 -5.50
N TRP A 95 4.06 -3.11 -4.32
CA TRP A 95 5.18 -3.18 -3.36
C TRP A 95 4.90 -4.27 -2.34
N LEU A 96 5.94 -4.69 -1.63
CA LEU A 96 5.82 -5.74 -0.62
C LEU A 96 5.85 -5.17 0.79
N THR A 97 5.07 -5.78 1.67
CA THR A 97 5.07 -5.46 3.10
C THR A 97 4.97 -6.75 3.88
N GLY A 98 5.24 -6.65 5.18
CA GLY A 98 5.09 -7.81 6.07
C GLY A 98 5.99 -8.96 5.70
N ILE A 99 7.21 -8.68 5.31
CA ILE A 99 8.12 -9.69 4.82
C ILE A 99 8.73 -10.45 5.98
N HIS A 100 8.71 -11.77 5.88
CA HIS A 100 9.42 -12.60 6.84
C HIS A 100 9.92 -13.85 6.14
N LYS A 101 10.93 -14.46 6.69
CA LYS A 101 11.51 -15.64 6.07
C LYS A 101 10.63 -16.83 6.33
N GLN A 102 10.53 -17.68 5.33
CA GLN A 102 9.71 -18.88 5.46
C GLN A 102 10.39 -19.82 6.43
N ALA A 103 9.57 -20.49 7.22
CA ALA A 103 10.07 -21.53 8.08
C ALA A 103 10.45 -22.72 7.22
N LYS A 104 11.48 -23.41 7.64
CA LYS A 104 11.91 -24.57 6.89
C LYS A 104 11.11 -25.79 7.18
#